data_c42ce68181fedcf5cac1590a63432075
#
_entry.id   c42ce68181fedcf5cac1590a63432075
#
_cell.length_a   1.000
_cell.length_b   1.000
_cell.length_c   1.000
_cell.angle_alpha   90.00
_cell.angle_beta   90.00
_cell.angle_gamma   90.00
#
_symmetry.space_group_name_H-M   'P 1'
#
loop_
_entity.id
_entity.type
_entity.pdbx_description
1 polymer ?
#
loop_
_entity_poly.entity_id
_entity_poly.type
_entity_poly.pdbx_seq_one_letter_code
_entity_poly.pdbx_strand_id
1 'polypeptide(L)'
;MLFRSRIGRFGVVICYESAFEELARAYRRTGADFLVNITNDAWYGRTAGPYQHASHLVLRAIETRAGIARAANDGISEFVDPLGRTYAATGLEVEAAVADRLRTSDVIPLYVRLGDWVGTLCVLATLGFAGVLAVEAWRSRRP
;
A
#
# COMPACT_ATOMS: atom_id res chain seq x y z
N MET A 1 -15.66 -0.91 -3.91
CA MET A 1 -16.89 -0.80 -3.11
C MET A 1 -16.51 -0.52 -1.67
N LEU A 2 -17.08 0.51 -1.00
CA LEU A 2 -16.86 0.76 0.42
C LEU A 2 -17.94 0.08 1.25
N PHE A 3 -17.52 -0.55 2.32
CA PHE A 3 -18.39 -1.10 3.33
C PHE A 3 -18.62 -0.08 4.45
N ARG A 4 -19.82 -0.09 5.03
CA ARG A 4 -20.16 0.75 6.18
C ARG A 4 -20.44 -0.14 7.39
N SER A 5 -19.82 0.19 8.51
CA SER A 5 -20.01 -0.50 9.79
C SER A 5 -20.27 0.50 10.90
N ARG A 6 -20.56 0.01 12.11
CA ARG A 6 -20.70 0.87 13.31
C ARG A 6 -19.40 1.56 13.71
N ILE A 7 -18.24 1.03 13.29
CA ILE A 7 -16.91 1.54 13.65
C ILE A 7 -16.26 2.38 12.55
N GLY A 8 -16.93 2.56 11.40
CA GLY A 8 -16.42 3.36 10.30
C GLY A 8 -16.63 2.72 8.94
N ARG A 9 -16.09 3.37 7.91
CA ARG A 9 -16.12 2.93 6.51
C ARG A 9 -14.80 2.24 6.20
N PHE A 10 -14.85 1.12 5.49
CA PHE A 10 -13.64 0.41 5.14
C PHE A 10 -13.65 -0.14 3.71
N GLY A 11 -12.47 -0.25 3.15
CA GLY A 11 -12.21 -0.97 1.90
C GLY A 11 -11.63 -2.34 2.19
N VAL A 12 -11.92 -3.30 1.34
CA VAL A 12 -11.34 -4.65 1.43
C VAL A 12 -10.42 -4.87 0.24
N VAL A 13 -9.17 -5.22 0.52
CA VAL A 13 -8.17 -5.68 -0.46
C VAL A 13 -7.98 -7.18 -0.27
N ILE A 14 -8.10 -7.93 -1.36
CA ILE A 14 -8.07 -9.40 -1.31
C ILE A 14 -6.72 -9.89 -1.78
N CYS A 15 -6.07 -10.70 -0.94
CA CYS A 15 -4.82 -11.39 -1.28
C CYS A 15 -3.77 -10.40 -1.85
N TYR A 16 -3.22 -10.68 -3.02
CA TYR A 16 -2.18 -9.90 -3.68
C TYR A 16 -2.61 -8.50 -4.15
N GLU A 17 -3.89 -8.16 -4.07
CA GLU A 17 -4.36 -6.77 -4.28
C GLU A 17 -3.65 -5.76 -3.36
N SER A 18 -3.13 -6.22 -2.22
CA SER A 18 -2.30 -5.40 -1.31
C SER A 18 -1.01 -4.87 -1.96
N ALA A 19 -0.51 -5.51 -3.02
CA ALA A 19 0.66 -5.06 -3.75
C ALA A 19 0.38 -3.83 -4.64
N PHE A 20 -0.89 -3.63 -5.05
CA PHE A 20 -1.30 -2.55 -5.93
C PHE A 20 -1.74 -1.32 -5.14
N GLU A 21 -0.93 -0.26 -5.23
CA GLU A 21 -1.17 0.96 -4.47
C GLU A 21 -2.45 1.68 -4.88
N GLU A 22 -2.86 1.59 -6.14
CA GLU A 22 -4.03 2.29 -6.66
C GLU A 22 -5.32 1.86 -5.94
N LEU A 23 -5.42 0.60 -5.54
CA LEU A 23 -6.61 0.08 -4.85
C LEU A 23 -6.75 0.68 -3.46
N ALA A 24 -5.68 0.63 -2.66
CA ALA A 24 -5.67 1.23 -1.32
C ALA A 24 -5.92 2.74 -1.39
N ARG A 25 -5.27 3.42 -2.34
CA ARG A 25 -5.46 4.83 -2.62
C ARG A 25 -6.90 5.16 -3.02
N ALA A 26 -7.51 4.38 -3.91
CA ALA A 26 -8.89 4.58 -4.34
C ALA A 26 -9.88 4.46 -3.18
N TYR A 27 -9.71 3.46 -2.29
CA TYR A 27 -10.52 3.34 -1.09
C TYR A 27 -10.37 4.56 -0.18
N ARG A 28 -9.14 5.02 0.05
CA ARG A 28 -8.90 6.18 0.90
C ARG A 28 -9.50 7.46 0.31
N ARG A 29 -9.37 7.67 -1.01
CA ARG A 29 -10.00 8.81 -1.73
C ARG A 29 -11.51 8.83 -1.62
N THR A 30 -12.15 7.66 -1.64
CA THR A 30 -13.60 7.53 -1.51
C THR A 30 -14.08 7.58 -0.06
N GLY A 31 -13.17 7.76 0.89
CA GLY A 31 -13.46 8.02 2.29
C GLY A 31 -13.43 6.79 3.19
N ALA A 32 -12.62 5.79 2.88
CA ALA A 32 -12.34 4.71 3.82
C ALA A 32 -11.60 5.25 5.05
N ASP A 33 -12.05 4.89 6.23
CA ASP A 33 -11.43 5.23 7.50
C ASP A 33 -10.27 4.26 7.81
N PHE A 34 -10.41 3.01 7.35
CA PHE A 34 -9.39 1.95 7.45
C PHE A 34 -9.53 0.94 6.30
N LEU A 35 -8.57 0.03 6.19
CA LEU A 35 -8.59 -1.05 5.22
C LEU A 35 -8.59 -2.41 5.92
N VAL A 36 -9.12 -3.41 5.23
CA VAL A 36 -9.07 -4.81 5.63
C VAL A 36 -8.40 -5.60 4.52
N ASN A 37 -7.44 -6.45 4.86
CA ASN A 37 -6.87 -7.42 3.93
C ASN A 37 -7.26 -8.82 4.35
N ILE A 38 -7.78 -9.59 3.41
CA ILE A 38 -8.13 -11.00 3.60
C ILE A 38 -7.34 -11.80 2.58
N THR A 39 -6.60 -12.82 3.03
CA THR A 39 -5.72 -13.57 2.14
C THR A 39 -5.59 -15.03 2.54
N ASN A 40 -5.16 -15.83 1.56
CA ASN A 40 -4.68 -17.18 1.80
C ASN A 40 -3.21 -17.24 1.36
N ASP A 41 -2.31 -17.43 2.31
CA ASP A 41 -0.86 -17.48 2.08
C ASP A 41 -0.30 -18.92 2.04
N ALA A 42 -1.16 -19.94 2.12
CA ALA A 42 -0.76 -21.35 2.20
C ALA A 42 0.21 -21.79 1.09
N TRP A 43 0.05 -21.25 -0.11
CA TRP A 43 0.89 -21.61 -1.26
C TRP A 43 2.32 -21.04 -1.23
N TYR A 44 2.61 -20.08 -0.36
CA TYR A 44 3.98 -19.60 -0.16
C TYR A 44 4.82 -20.57 0.70
N GLY A 45 4.17 -21.44 1.50
CA GLY A 45 4.82 -22.30 2.46
C GLY A 45 5.70 -21.51 3.45
N ARG A 46 6.66 -22.19 4.05
CA ARG A 46 7.61 -21.60 5.03
C ARG A 46 8.79 -20.89 4.32
N THR A 47 8.48 -19.88 3.55
CA THR A 47 9.47 -19.08 2.79
C THR A 47 9.44 -17.63 3.23
N ALA A 48 10.17 -16.76 2.53
CA ALA A 48 10.07 -15.30 2.71
C ALA A 48 8.76 -14.71 2.15
N GLY A 49 8.01 -15.49 1.34
CA GLY A 49 6.81 -15.03 0.66
C GLY A 49 5.75 -14.42 1.56
N PRO A 50 5.28 -15.10 2.63
CA PRO A 50 4.29 -14.54 3.56
C PRO A 50 4.73 -13.22 4.21
N TYR A 51 6.01 -13.09 4.56
CA TYR A 51 6.57 -11.88 5.15
C TYR A 51 6.60 -10.73 4.16
N GLN A 52 7.03 -10.98 2.91
CA GLN A 52 7.02 -9.99 1.84
C GLN A 52 5.60 -9.57 1.51
N HIS A 53 4.66 -10.51 1.46
CA HIS A 53 3.26 -10.23 1.20
C HIS A 53 2.64 -9.36 2.31
N ALA A 54 2.93 -9.65 3.57
CA ALA A 54 2.50 -8.83 4.70
C ALA A 54 3.10 -7.41 4.64
N SER A 55 4.37 -7.28 4.23
CA SER A 55 5.07 -5.99 4.15
C SER A 55 4.45 -5.01 3.14
N HIS A 56 3.73 -5.48 2.13
CA HIS A 56 2.98 -4.59 1.23
C HIS A 56 1.99 -3.71 1.99
N LEU A 57 1.35 -4.25 3.04
CA LEU A 57 0.38 -3.49 3.83
C LEU A 57 1.04 -2.38 4.64
N VAL A 58 2.29 -2.55 5.05
CA VAL A 58 3.07 -1.49 5.71
C VAL A 58 3.18 -0.27 4.79
N LEU A 59 3.53 -0.50 3.53
CA LEU A 59 3.58 0.57 2.52
C LEU A 59 2.21 1.19 2.29
N ARG A 60 1.17 0.38 2.10
CA ARG A 60 -0.22 0.87 1.92
C ARG A 60 -0.68 1.71 3.10
N ALA A 61 -0.38 1.32 4.34
CA ALA A 61 -0.73 2.09 5.53
C ALA A 61 -0.02 3.46 5.56
N ILE A 62 1.27 3.52 5.25
CA ILE A 62 2.05 4.75 5.18
C ILE A 62 1.53 5.68 4.09
N GLU A 63 1.33 5.18 2.88
CA GLU A 63 0.89 5.92 1.70
C GLU A 63 -0.51 6.51 1.86
N THR A 64 -1.40 5.77 2.52
CA THR A 64 -2.80 6.17 2.67
C THR A 64 -3.11 6.83 4.00
N ARG A 65 -2.20 6.73 4.98
CA ARG A 65 -2.45 7.10 6.39
C ARG A 65 -3.71 6.44 6.94
N ALA A 66 -3.95 5.19 6.53
CA ALA A 66 -5.06 4.37 7.01
C ALA A 66 -4.52 3.19 7.81
N GLY A 67 -5.17 2.85 8.92
CA GLY A 67 -4.89 1.61 9.61
C GLY A 67 -5.38 0.41 8.81
N ILE A 68 -4.72 -0.72 8.93
CA ILE A 68 -5.06 -1.95 8.21
C ILE A 68 -5.18 -3.12 9.17
N ALA A 69 -6.26 -3.90 9.04
CA ALA A 69 -6.42 -5.18 9.70
C ALA A 69 -6.22 -6.29 8.66
N ARG A 70 -5.30 -7.21 8.90
CA ARG A 70 -5.01 -8.36 8.04
C ARG A 70 -5.44 -9.66 8.71
N ALA A 71 -6.21 -10.46 7.98
CA ALA A 71 -6.51 -11.84 8.30
C ALA A 71 -5.96 -12.77 7.21
N ALA A 72 -5.06 -13.66 7.57
CA ALA A 72 -4.39 -14.57 6.66
C ALA A 72 -4.62 -16.02 7.07
N ASN A 73 -5.00 -16.88 6.10
CA ASN A 73 -4.96 -18.31 6.26
C ASN A 73 -3.51 -18.77 6.07
N ASP A 74 -2.98 -19.54 7.02
CA ASP A 74 -1.60 -20.01 7.13
C ASP A 74 -0.50 -18.92 7.12
N GLY A 75 -0.88 -17.66 6.87
CA GLY A 75 0.00 -16.51 6.87
C GLY A 75 0.03 -15.76 8.20
N ILE A 76 0.59 -14.55 8.15
CA ILE A 76 0.67 -13.65 9.31
C ILE A 76 -0.60 -12.79 9.33
N SER A 77 -1.41 -12.93 10.38
CA SER A 77 -2.49 -11.99 10.69
C SER A 77 -1.95 -10.91 11.61
N GLU A 78 -2.25 -9.65 11.32
CA GLU A 78 -1.69 -8.52 12.05
C GLU A 78 -2.51 -7.25 11.88
N PHE A 79 -2.23 -6.26 12.70
CA PHE A 79 -2.69 -4.90 12.49
C PHE A 79 -1.52 -4.01 12.11
N VAL A 80 -1.77 -3.05 11.22
CA VAL A 80 -0.79 -2.04 10.82
C VAL A 80 -1.37 -0.66 11.12
N ASP A 81 -0.60 0.18 11.84
CA ASP A 81 -1.03 1.54 12.12
C ASP A 81 -0.79 2.49 10.91
N PRO A 82 -1.35 3.70 10.89
CA PRO A 82 -1.17 4.66 9.79
C PRO A 82 0.29 5.12 9.55
N LEU A 83 1.21 4.74 10.42
CA LEU A 83 2.65 5.00 10.30
C LEU A 83 3.43 3.76 9.85
N GLY A 84 2.74 2.66 9.55
CA GLY A 84 3.34 1.41 9.10
C GLY A 84 3.90 0.54 10.22
N ARG A 85 3.54 0.78 11.47
CA ARG A 85 3.97 -0.06 12.59
C ARG A 85 3.03 -1.24 12.71
N THR A 86 3.58 -2.45 12.71
CA THR A 86 2.82 -3.69 12.92
C THR A 86 2.66 -3.98 14.41
N TYR A 87 1.53 -4.56 14.78
CA TYR A 87 1.25 -4.97 16.15
C TYR A 87 0.24 -6.13 16.17
N ALA A 88 0.19 -6.82 17.30
CA ALA A 88 -0.66 -7.99 17.51
C ALA A 88 -0.56 -9.03 16.41
N ALA A 89 0.67 -9.25 15.90
CA ALA A 89 0.94 -10.19 14.82
C ALA A 89 0.92 -11.64 15.32
N THR A 90 0.36 -12.55 14.49
CA THR A 90 0.44 -13.98 14.71
C THR A 90 1.74 -14.55 14.15
N GLY A 91 2.08 -15.78 14.54
CA GLY A 91 3.08 -16.57 13.82
C GLY A 91 2.56 -17.11 12.49
N LEU A 92 3.48 -17.63 11.69
CA LEU A 92 3.17 -18.36 10.46
C LEU A 92 2.60 -19.73 10.82
N GLU A 93 1.55 -20.19 10.13
CA GLU A 93 0.88 -21.47 10.37
C GLU A 93 0.40 -21.67 11.84
N VAL A 94 0.00 -20.57 12.48
CA VAL A 94 -0.53 -20.58 13.85
C VAL A 94 -2.02 -20.32 13.81
N GLU A 95 -2.82 -21.27 14.29
CA GLU A 95 -4.25 -21.05 14.49
C GLU A 95 -4.45 -20.07 15.67
N ALA A 96 -4.93 -18.87 15.36
CA ALA A 96 -5.15 -17.82 16.34
C ALA A 96 -6.30 -16.90 15.95
N ALA A 97 -7.00 -16.39 16.95
CA ALA A 97 -7.94 -15.28 16.82
C ALA A 97 -7.39 -14.09 17.61
N VAL A 98 -7.08 -13.01 16.93
CA VAL A 98 -6.53 -11.80 17.55
C VAL A 98 -7.54 -10.67 17.46
N ALA A 99 -7.79 -10.00 18.57
CA ALA A 99 -8.61 -8.81 18.65
C ALA A 99 -7.79 -7.66 19.25
N ASP A 100 -7.76 -6.53 18.56
CA ASP A 100 -7.10 -5.33 19.06
C ASP A 100 -7.79 -4.07 18.52
N ARG A 101 -7.41 -2.90 19.03
CA ARG A 101 -7.91 -1.62 18.58
C ARG A 101 -7.21 -1.19 17.31
N LEU A 102 -7.95 -1.11 16.21
CA LEU A 102 -7.40 -0.59 14.96
C LEU A 102 -7.18 0.94 15.07
N ARG A 103 -5.94 1.36 14.87
CA ARG A 103 -5.58 2.78 14.86
C ARG A 103 -5.94 3.38 13.52
N THR A 104 -6.64 4.51 13.52
CA THR A 104 -7.04 5.25 12.32
C THR A 104 -6.45 6.66 12.32
N SER A 105 -6.54 7.37 11.20
CA SER A 105 -6.07 8.74 11.06
C SER A 105 -6.98 9.51 10.11
N ASP A 106 -7.24 10.77 10.40
CA ASP A 106 -8.02 11.68 9.53
C ASP A 106 -7.13 12.37 8.48
N VAL A 107 -5.82 12.16 8.55
CA VAL A 107 -4.87 12.77 7.61
C VAL A 107 -5.04 12.15 6.22
N ILE A 108 -5.25 12.98 5.22
CA ILE A 108 -5.27 12.60 3.81
C ILE A 108 -3.96 13.10 3.16
N PRO A 109 -3.00 12.21 2.89
CA PRO A 109 -1.71 12.60 2.33
C PRO A 109 -1.82 13.10 0.88
N LEU A 110 -0.82 13.85 0.43
CA LEU A 110 -0.74 14.32 -0.96
C LEU A 110 -0.76 13.16 -1.96
N TYR A 111 -0.11 12.05 -1.62
CA TYR A 111 -0.14 10.85 -2.45
C TYR A 111 -1.57 10.36 -2.73
N VAL A 112 -2.45 10.35 -1.74
CA VAL A 112 -3.86 9.96 -1.93
C VAL A 112 -4.56 10.90 -2.92
N ARG A 113 -4.24 12.19 -2.89
CA ARG A 113 -4.85 13.21 -3.76
C ARG A 113 -4.28 13.18 -5.17
N LEU A 114 -2.95 13.16 -5.31
CA LEU A 114 -2.24 13.39 -6.55
C LEU A 114 -1.73 12.10 -7.23
N GLY A 115 -1.65 10.98 -6.49
CA GLY A 115 -1.02 9.75 -6.98
C GLY A 115 0.50 9.84 -6.96
N ASP A 116 1.15 9.06 -7.81
CA ASP A 116 2.61 9.08 -7.98
C ASP A 116 3.06 10.30 -8.83
N TRP A 117 2.88 11.48 -8.24
CA TRP A 117 3.31 12.73 -8.87
C TRP A 117 4.84 12.88 -8.90
N VAL A 118 5.55 12.27 -7.94
CA VAL A 118 7.02 12.32 -7.88
C VAL A 118 7.61 11.53 -9.03
N GLY A 119 7.15 10.30 -9.27
CA GLY A 119 7.58 9.49 -10.40
C GLY A 119 7.31 10.19 -11.73
N THR A 120 6.13 10.80 -11.88
CA THR A 120 5.77 11.59 -13.06
C THR A 120 6.74 12.75 -13.28
N LEU A 121 7.08 13.52 -12.23
CA LEU A 121 8.05 14.61 -12.32
C LEU A 121 9.45 14.12 -12.69
N CYS A 122 9.90 13.00 -12.12
CA CYS A 122 11.19 12.40 -12.46
C CYS A 122 11.27 12.01 -13.94
N VAL A 123 10.22 11.40 -14.47
CA VAL A 123 10.15 11.04 -15.90
C VAL A 123 10.21 12.29 -16.77
N LEU A 124 9.42 13.31 -16.48
CA LEU A 124 9.41 14.56 -17.23
C LEU A 124 10.77 15.28 -17.19
N ALA A 125 11.40 15.34 -16.03
CA ALA A 125 12.74 15.93 -15.86
C ALA A 125 13.79 15.16 -16.68
N THR A 126 13.75 13.82 -16.64
CA THR A 126 14.68 12.97 -17.41
C THR A 126 14.52 13.18 -18.92
N LEU A 127 13.27 13.20 -19.41
CA LEU A 127 12.98 13.43 -20.81
C LEU A 127 13.39 14.85 -21.24
N GLY A 128 13.16 15.86 -20.42
CA GLY A 128 13.59 17.23 -20.66
C GLY A 128 15.12 17.34 -20.76
N PHE A 129 15.83 16.74 -19.83
CA PHE A 129 17.28 16.73 -19.83
C PHE A 129 17.85 16.00 -21.05
N ALA A 130 17.31 14.82 -21.38
CA ALA A 130 17.69 14.09 -22.61
C ALA A 130 17.43 14.90 -23.88
N GLY A 131 16.32 15.64 -23.93
CA GLY A 131 16.01 16.54 -25.03
C GLY A 131 17.04 17.67 -25.19
N VAL A 132 17.44 18.31 -24.09
CA VAL A 132 18.48 19.34 -24.12
C VAL A 132 19.79 18.79 -24.67
N LEU A 133 20.25 17.65 -24.15
CA LEU A 133 21.48 16.99 -24.62
C LEU A 133 21.40 16.64 -26.11
N ALA A 134 20.27 16.14 -26.59
CA ALA A 134 20.07 15.81 -28.00
C ALA A 134 20.16 17.05 -28.89
N VAL A 135 19.59 18.17 -28.48
CA VAL A 135 19.66 19.44 -29.20
C VAL A 135 21.10 19.98 -29.24
N GLU A 136 21.82 19.94 -28.13
CA GLU A 136 23.22 20.35 -28.06
C GLU A 136 24.09 19.48 -28.95
N ALA A 137 23.94 18.15 -28.91
CA ALA A 137 24.66 17.23 -29.75
C ALA A 137 24.37 17.43 -31.26
N TRP A 138 23.13 17.81 -31.60
CA TRP A 138 22.77 18.13 -32.98
C TRP A 138 23.38 19.47 -33.45
N ARG A 139 23.35 20.49 -32.58
CA ARG A 139 23.98 21.79 -32.87
C ARG A 139 25.46 21.68 -33.07
N SER A 140 26.19 20.86 -32.28
CA SER A 140 27.63 20.65 -32.40
C SER A 140 28.07 19.89 -33.66
N ARG A 141 27.13 19.19 -34.31
CA ARG A 141 27.37 18.46 -35.58
C ARG A 141 27.08 19.31 -36.85
N ARG A 142 26.55 20.50 -36.67
CA ARG A 142 26.36 21.41 -37.82
C ARG A 142 27.67 22.18 -38.05
N PRO A 143 28.27 22.12 -39.27
CA PRO A 143 29.48 22.87 -39.62
C PRO A 143 29.23 24.38 -39.61
#